data_61f1e76bf513e0cfb5f732c7e0c43d35
#
_entry.id   61f1e76bf513e0cfb5f732c7e0c43d35
#
_cell.length_a   1.000
_cell.length_b   1.000
_cell.length_c   1.000
_cell.angle_alpha   90.00
_cell.angle_beta   90.00
_cell.angle_gamma   90.00
#
_symmetry.space_group_name_H-M   'P 1'
#
loop_
_entity.id
_entity.type
_entity.pdbx_description
1 polymer ?
#
loop_
_entity_poly.entity_id
_entity_poly.type
_entity_poly.pdbx_seq_one_letter_code
_entity_poly.pdbx_strand_id
1 'polypeptide(L)'
;MPTTTAHTALPPIPLAPPRLRRFACMMYEGVLLFGVVFLAGYLFDTLTQSRSGLMLRHSRQAFLFLAMGVYFLACWRRGGQTLPMKTWNIRLTDRGGQPLRGSRMVVRYVLLWPLPLLTALLIGALSRAIGWPSLDLLIVAAPFSIFIWTWFDPHKQFLHDRLLGTELHDLRLPT
;
A
#
# COMPACT_ATOMS: atom_id res chain seq x y z
N MET A 1 35.15 -45.24 -0.87
CA MET A 1 34.64 -44.01 -1.51
C MET A 1 33.42 -43.56 -0.74
N PRO A 2 33.46 -42.44 0.00
CA PRO A 2 32.29 -41.93 0.68
C PRO A 2 31.46 -41.10 -0.28
N THR A 3 30.24 -41.53 -0.54
CA THR A 3 29.21 -40.80 -1.30
C THR A 3 28.77 -39.57 -0.47
N THR A 4 29.26 -38.42 -0.86
CA THR A 4 28.78 -37.12 -0.34
C THR A 4 27.36 -36.92 -0.79
N THR A 5 26.39 -37.21 0.08
CA THR A 5 25.01 -36.79 -0.08
C THR A 5 24.96 -35.26 -0.08
N ALA A 6 24.81 -34.67 -1.25
CA ALA A 6 24.50 -33.25 -1.39
C ALA A 6 23.18 -33.00 -0.67
N HIS A 7 23.26 -32.42 0.52
CA HIS A 7 22.12 -31.84 1.20
C HIS A 7 21.59 -30.73 0.26
N THR A 8 20.50 -31.02 -0.44
CA THR A 8 19.72 -29.99 -1.17
C THR A 8 19.14 -29.08 -0.13
N ALA A 9 19.89 -28.04 0.23
CA ALA A 9 19.37 -26.99 1.11
C ALA A 9 18.13 -26.40 0.42
N LEU A 10 16.98 -26.54 1.07
CA LEU A 10 15.75 -25.86 0.65
C LEU A 10 16.08 -24.37 0.48
N PRO A 11 15.60 -23.74 -0.59
CA PRO A 11 15.83 -22.31 -0.79
C PRO A 11 15.37 -21.54 0.46
N PRO A 12 16.16 -20.61 0.97
CA PRO A 12 15.81 -19.87 2.18
C PRO A 12 14.46 -19.21 1.98
N ILE A 13 13.55 -19.43 2.93
CA ILE A 13 12.23 -18.79 2.94
C ILE A 13 12.46 -17.28 2.96
N PRO A 14 12.00 -16.54 1.95
CA PRO A 14 12.25 -15.10 1.89
C PRO A 14 11.60 -14.42 3.09
N LEU A 15 12.40 -13.85 3.95
CA LEU A 15 11.93 -13.17 5.15
C LEU A 15 11.24 -11.86 4.77
N ALA A 16 10.05 -11.64 5.34
CA ALA A 16 9.35 -10.37 5.19
C ALA A 16 10.21 -9.22 5.74
N PRO A 17 10.24 -8.05 5.07
CA PRO A 17 11.00 -6.90 5.56
C PRO A 17 10.57 -6.49 6.98
N PRO A 18 11.49 -6.01 7.84
CA PRO A 18 11.15 -5.53 9.18
C PRO A 18 10.04 -4.48 9.14
N ARG A 19 9.15 -4.48 10.15
CA ARG A 19 8.00 -3.56 10.22
C ARG A 19 8.42 -2.09 10.11
N LEU A 20 9.52 -1.70 10.76
CA LEU A 20 10.04 -0.33 10.73
C LEU A 20 10.41 0.10 9.30
N ARG A 21 11.03 -0.77 8.52
CA ARG A 21 11.36 -0.47 7.11
C ARG A 21 10.12 -0.33 6.24
N ARG A 22 9.10 -1.17 6.46
CA ARG A 22 7.83 -1.04 5.75
C ARG A 22 7.09 0.24 6.15
N PHE A 23 7.17 0.62 7.42
CA PHE A 23 6.63 1.89 7.90
C PHE A 23 7.34 3.09 7.24
N ALA A 24 8.67 3.11 7.25
CA ALA A 24 9.45 4.15 6.61
C ALA A 24 9.18 4.23 5.09
N CYS A 25 9.06 3.07 4.41
CA CYS A 25 8.66 2.99 3.02
C CYS A 25 7.28 3.61 2.79
N MET A 26 6.31 3.32 3.67
CA MET A 26 4.96 3.88 3.59
C MET A 26 4.94 5.40 3.85
N MET A 27 5.74 5.90 4.79
CA MET A 27 5.87 7.34 5.01
C MET A 27 6.39 8.05 3.76
N TYR A 28 7.42 7.50 3.14
CA TYR A 28 7.96 8.05 1.90
C TYR A 28 6.95 7.93 0.74
N GLU A 29 6.21 6.82 0.64
CA GLU A 29 5.10 6.66 -0.31
C GLU A 29 4.04 7.77 -0.12
N GLY A 30 3.70 8.09 1.13
CA GLY A 30 2.76 9.17 1.45
C GLY A 30 3.22 10.53 0.92
N VAL A 31 4.50 10.85 1.03
CA VAL A 31 5.07 12.11 0.48
C VAL A 31 4.97 12.12 -1.05
N LEU A 32 5.27 11.02 -1.72
CA LEU A 32 5.15 10.94 -3.18
C LEU A 32 3.68 10.99 -3.63
N LEU A 33 2.79 10.29 -2.91
CA LEU A 33 1.36 10.33 -3.19
C LEU A 33 0.77 11.71 -2.99
N PHE A 34 1.27 12.49 -2.01
CA PHE A 34 0.88 13.89 -1.88
C PHE A 34 1.17 14.67 -3.18
N GLY A 35 2.36 14.49 -3.77
CA GLY A 35 2.68 15.10 -5.07
C GLY A 35 1.76 14.63 -6.20
N VAL A 36 1.46 13.33 -6.26
CA VAL A 36 0.54 12.76 -7.27
C VAL A 36 -0.86 13.33 -7.11
N VAL A 37 -1.39 13.37 -5.89
CA VAL A 37 -2.73 13.91 -5.58
C VAL A 37 -2.80 15.40 -5.87
N PHE A 38 -1.76 16.17 -5.49
CA PHE A 38 -1.69 17.60 -5.76
C PHE A 38 -1.72 17.89 -7.28
N LEU A 39 -0.86 17.20 -8.05
CA LEU A 39 -0.77 17.38 -9.49
C LEU A 39 -2.06 16.94 -10.20
N ALA A 40 -2.61 15.78 -9.80
CA ALA A 40 -3.87 15.29 -10.35
C ALA A 40 -5.06 16.21 -9.99
N GLY A 41 -5.11 16.71 -8.77
CA GLY A 41 -6.13 17.68 -8.34
C GLY A 41 -6.04 18.98 -9.14
N TYR A 42 -4.84 19.52 -9.29
CA TYR A 42 -4.61 20.71 -10.10
C TYR A 42 -5.06 20.51 -11.55
N LEU A 43 -4.70 19.37 -12.15
CA LEU A 43 -5.10 19.03 -13.51
C LEU A 43 -6.63 18.92 -13.64
N PHE A 44 -7.29 18.26 -12.69
CA PHE A 44 -8.75 18.14 -12.67
C PHE A 44 -9.42 19.51 -12.58
N ASP A 45 -9.00 20.35 -11.64
CA ASP A 45 -9.60 21.68 -11.43
C ASP A 45 -9.38 22.59 -12.65
N THR A 46 -8.22 22.48 -13.31
CA THR A 46 -7.91 23.24 -14.54
C THR A 46 -8.76 22.77 -15.71
N LEU A 47 -8.92 21.47 -15.92
CA LEU A 47 -9.68 20.91 -17.03
C LEU A 47 -11.19 21.14 -16.88
N THR A 48 -11.70 21.05 -15.65
CA THR A 48 -13.14 21.24 -15.38
C THR A 48 -13.52 22.68 -15.16
N GLN A 49 -12.55 23.61 -15.10
CA GLN A 49 -12.74 25.00 -14.72
C GLN A 49 -13.58 25.19 -13.44
N SER A 50 -13.49 24.21 -12.56
CA SER A 50 -14.26 24.14 -11.33
C SER A 50 -13.72 25.15 -10.33
N ARG A 51 -14.42 26.31 -10.20
CA ARG A 51 -14.07 27.36 -9.21
C ARG A 51 -14.48 27.01 -7.78
N SER A 52 -15.31 25.99 -7.59
CA SER A 52 -15.71 25.52 -6.26
C SER A 52 -15.45 24.03 -6.10
N GLY A 53 -14.62 23.65 -5.14
CA GLY A 53 -14.29 22.25 -4.84
C GLY A 53 -15.49 21.38 -4.39
N LEU A 54 -16.69 21.97 -4.26
CA LEU A 54 -17.91 21.28 -3.86
C LEU A 54 -18.74 20.78 -5.05
N MET A 55 -18.70 21.48 -6.20
CA MET A 55 -19.59 21.19 -7.33
C MET A 55 -19.34 19.83 -7.98
N LEU A 56 -18.08 19.35 -8.02
CA LEU A 56 -17.68 18.09 -8.64
C LEU A 56 -16.98 17.16 -7.64
N ARG A 57 -17.38 17.22 -6.36
CA ARG A 57 -16.69 16.50 -5.28
C ARG A 57 -16.51 15.00 -5.58
N HIS A 58 -17.56 14.32 -5.99
CA HIS A 58 -17.50 12.88 -6.26
C HIS A 58 -16.67 12.55 -7.50
N SER A 59 -16.79 13.35 -8.56
CA SER A 59 -15.97 13.19 -9.77
C SER A 59 -14.50 13.42 -9.47
N ARG A 60 -14.18 14.43 -8.67
CA ARG A 60 -12.83 14.71 -8.23
C ARG A 60 -12.25 13.55 -7.39
N GLN A 61 -13.03 13.02 -6.45
CA GLN A 61 -12.63 11.87 -5.64
C GLN A 61 -12.34 10.63 -6.51
N ALA A 62 -13.23 10.34 -7.49
CA ALA A 62 -13.04 9.26 -8.42
C ALA A 62 -11.78 9.46 -9.29
N PHE A 63 -11.57 10.67 -9.77
CA PHE A 63 -10.38 11.02 -10.56
C PHE A 63 -9.08 10.83 -9.76
N LEU A 64 -9.03 11.32 -8.52
CA LEU A 64 -7.88 11.15 -7.64
C LEU A 64 -7.64 9.67 -7.29
N PHE A 65 -8.70 8.91 -7.04
CA PHE A 65 -8.59 7.47 -6.84
C PHE A 65 -7.99 6.77 -8.06
N LEU A 66 -8.44 7.10 -9.27
CA LEU A 66 -7.89 6.54 -10.50
C LEU A 66 -6.43 6.97 -10.71
N ALA A 67 -6.09 8.23 -10.47
CA ALA A 67 -4.72 8.73 -10.61
C ALA A 67 -3.74 7.98 -9.70
N MET A 68 -4.10 7.77 -8.44
CA MET A 68 -3.31 6.95 -7.50
C MET A 68 -3.22 5.49 -7.96
N GLY A 69 -4.32 4.93 -8.50
CA GLY A 69 -4.34 3.59 -9.07
C GLY A 69 -3.37 3.46 -10.24
N VAL A 70 -3.39 4.40 -11.17
CA VAL A 70 -2.46 4.44 -12.31
C VAL A 70 -1.01 4.49 -11.84
N TYR A 71 -0.70 5.33 -10.84
CA TYR A 71 0.63 5.41 -10.25
C TYR A 71 1.10 4.05 -9.71
N PHE A 72 0.31 3.40 -8.86
CA PHE A 72 0.68 2.11 -8.27
C PHE A 72 0.80 1.01 -9.31
N LEU A 73 -0.19 0.89 -10.21
CA LEU A 73 -0.16 -0.14 -11.25
C LEU A 73 1.03 0.02 -12.20
N ALA A 74 1.34 1.25 -12.62
CA ALA A 74 2.49 1.54 -13.47
C ALA A 74 3.81 1.15 -12.78
N CYS A 75 3.95 1.45 -11.49
CA CYS A 75 5.13 1.10 -10.71
C CYS A 75 5.26 -0.43 -10.54
N TRP A 76 4.19 -1.12 -10.15
CA TRP A 76 4.22 -2.57 -9.94
C TRP A 76 4.42 -3.35 -11.24
N ARG A 77 3.88 -2.88 -12.38
CA ARG A 77 4.11 -3.52 -13.70
C ARG A 77 5.57 -3.44 -14.15
N ARG A 78 6.26 -2.33 -13.85
CA ARG A 78 7.64 -2.10 -14.30
C ARG A 78 8.72 -2.83 -13.50
N GLY A 79 8.38 -3.43 -12.38
CA GLY A 79 9.39 -4.13 -11.56
C GLY A 79 8.93 -4.62 -10.20
N GLY A 80 7.61 -4.59 -9.93
CA GLY A 80 7.07 -4.98 -8.62
C GLY A 80 7.42 -4.02 -7.49
N GLN A 81 7.85 -2.79 -7.80
CA GLN A 81 8.35 -1.83 -6.81
C GLN A 81 7.88 -0.42 -7.14
N THR A 82 7.42 0.31 -6.13
CA THR A 82 7.33 1.77 -6.19
C THR A 82 8.70 2.40 -5.96
N LEU A 83 8.83 3.71 -6.14
CA LEU A 83 10.09 4.40 -5.90
C LEU A 83 10.57 4.25 -4.44
N PRO A 84 9.72 4.45 -3.42
CA PRO A 84 10.08 4.13 -2.04
C PRO A 84 10.48 2.67 -1.83
N MET A 85 9.77 1.73 -2.42
CA MET A 85 10.10 0.31 -2.31
C MET A 85 11.51 0.00 -2.86
N LYS A 86 11.93 0.67 -3.95
CA LYS A 86 13.30 0.57 -4.47
C LYS A 86 14.33 1.09 -3.47
N THR A 87 14.08 2.27 -2.89
CA THR A 87 14.98 2.89 -1.89
C THR A 87 15.15 1.98 -0.67
N TRP A 88 14.08 1.32 -0.24
CA TRP A 88 14.09 0.44 0.93
C TRP A 88 14.40 -1.03 0.60
N ASN A 89 14.72 -1.36 -0.67
CA ASN A 89 15.00 -2.72 -1.15
C ASN A 89 13.87 -3.71 -0.83
N ILE A 90 12.63 -3.28 -1.04
CA ILE A 90 11.43 -4.09 -0.87
C ILE A 90 10.85 -4.39 -2.26
N ARG A 91 10.49 -5.64 -2.52
CA ARG A 91 9.84 -6.05 -3.77
C ARG A 91 8.55 -6.78 -3.48
N LEU A 92 7.55 -6.51 -4.32
CA LEU A 92 6.26 -7.19 -4.32
C LEU A 92 6.29 -8.31 -5.36
N THR A 93 6.01 -9.53 -4.92
CA THR A 93 5.90 -10.71 -5.78
C THR A 93 4.71 -11.56 -5.37
N ASP A 94 4.40 -12.59 -6.13
CA ASP A 94 3.54 -13.67 -5.65
C ASP A 94 4.34 -14.62 -4.73
N ARG A 95 3.68 -15.62 -4.16
CA ARG A 95 4.32 -16.65 -3.30
C ARG A 95 5.40 -17.45 -4.01
N GLY A 96 5.38 -17.50 -5.34
CA GLY A 96 6.40 -18.16 -6.15
C GLY A 96 7.54 -17.22 -6.57
N GLY A 97 7.63 -16.01 -6.03
CA GLY A 97 8.67 -15.04 -6.40
C GLY A 97 8.47 -14.39 -7.78
N GLN A 98 7.35 -14.69 -8.46
CA GLN A 98 7.08 -14.20 -9.81
C GLN A 98 6.41 -12.81 -9.77
N PRO A 99 6.55 -12.00 -10.83
CA PRO A 99 5.84 -10.74 -10.96
C PRO A 99 4.32 -10.94 -10.91
N LEU A 100 3.59 -10.02 -10.26
CA LEU A 100 2.15 -10.09 -10.18
C LEU A 100 1.48 -9.93 -11.55
N ARG A 101 0.39 -10.67 -11.77
CA ARG A 101 -0.50 -10.45 -12.92
C ARG A 101 -1.27 -9.13 -12.73
N GLY A 102 -1.58 -8.44 -13.83
CA GLY A 102 -2.25 -7.14 -13.81
C GLY A 102 -3.56 -7.13 -13.02
N SER A 103 -4.38 -8.17 -13.15
CA SER A 103 -5.62 -8.32 -12.38
C SER A 103 -5.39 -8.36 -10.85
N ARG A 104 -4.38 -9.10 -10.39
CA ARG A 104 -4.02 -9.14 -8.97
C ARG A 104 -3.52 -7.79 -8.47
N MET A 105 -2.81 -7.01 -9.31
CA MET A 105 -2.38 -5.64 -8.96
C MET A 105 -3.58 -4.73 -8.74
N VAL A 106 -4.61 -4.79 -9.63
CA VAL A 106 -5.85 -4.00 -9.49
C VAL A 106 -6.59 -4.38 -8.20
N VAL A 107 -6.82 -5.67 -7.99
CA VAL A 107 -7.51 -6.13 -6.77
C VAL A 107 -6.73 -5.74 -5.52
N ARG A 108 -5.39 -5.85 -5.55
CA ARG A 108 -4.53 -5.39 -4.45
C ARG A 108 -4.71 -3.91 -4.16
N TYR A 109 -4.73 -3.08 -5.20
CA TYR A 109 -4.96 -1.64 -5.04
C TYR A 109 -6.31 -1.36 -4.38
N VAL A 110 -7.38 -2.01 -4.82
CA VAL A 110 -8.71 -1.85 -4.23
C VAL A 110 -8.74 -2.33 -2.77
N LEU A 111 -8.08 -3.44 -2.46
CA LEU A 111 -8.01 -4.00 -1.10
C LEU A 111 -7.13 -3.19 -0.12
N LEU A 112 -6.36 -2.23 -0.60
CA LEU A 112 -5.64 -1.28 0.28
C LEU A 112 -6.59 -0.32 1.02
N TRP A 113 -7.79 -0.06 0.49
CA TRP A 113 -8.69 0.99 0.95
C TRP A 113 -9.65 0.59 2.10
N PRO A 114 -10.18 -0.64 2.20
CA PRO A 114 -11.19 -0.98 3.19
C PRO A 114 -10.76 -0.70 4.64
N LEU A 115 -9.56 -1.08 5.04
CA LEU A 115 -9.08 -0.85 6.41
C LEU A 115 -8.93 0.64 6.76
N PRO A 116 -8.23 1.48 5.96
CA PRO A 116 -8.17 2.91 6.18
C PRO A 116 -9.54 3.58 6.19
N LEU A 117 -10.42 3.22 5.25
CA LEU A 117 -11.77 3.80 5.19
C LEU A 117 -12.61 3.43 6.41
N LEU A 118 -12.59 2.15 6.81
CA LEU A 118 -13.29 1.71 8.02
C LEU A 118 -12.76 2.45 9.25
N THR A 119 -11.45 2.57 9.39
CA THR A 119 -10.83 3.30 10.51
C THR A 119 -11.24 4.78 10.50
N ALA A 120 -11.22 5.43 9.34
CA ALA A 120 -11.66 6.82 9.23
C ALA A 120 -13.15 7.00 9.58
N LEU A 121 -14.01 6.06 9.14
CA LEU A 121 -15.44 6.06 9.48
C LEU A 121 -15.66 5.87 10.98
N LEU A 122 -14.92 4.96 11.62
CA LEU A 122 -15.01 4.71 13.06
C LEU A 122 -14.56 5.93 13.86
N ILE A 123 -13.43 6.57 13.47
CA ILE A 123 -12.97 7.80 14.12
C ILE A 123 -14.02 8.90 13.99
N GLY A 124 -14.55 9.15 12.80
CA GLY A 124 -15.58 10.17 12.59
C GLY A 124 -16.90 9.85 13.29
N ALA A 125 -17.29 8.59 13.44
CA ALA A 125 -18.45 8.20 14.24
C ALA A 125 -18.21 8.46 15.72
N LEU A 126 -17.03 8.11 16.23
CA LEU A 126 -16.64 8.32 17.62
C LEU A 126 -16.54 9.82 17.94
N SER A 127 -15.95 10.62 17.06
CA SER A 127 -15.86 12.09 17.18
C SER A 127 -17.24 12.70 17.37
N ARG A 128 -18.22 12.29 16.56
CA ARG A 128 -19.61 12.76 16.66
C ARG A 128 -20.30 12.26 17.93
N ALA A 129 -20.08 11.01 18.33
CA ALA A 129 -20.72 10.43 19.52
C ALA A 129 -20.26 11.09 20.83
N ILE A 130 -18.96 11.43 20.91
CA ILE A 130 -18.36 12.05 22.09
C ILE A 130 -18.50 13.59 22.06
N GLY A 131 -18.77 14.17 20.89
CA GLY A 131 -18.82 15.63 20.71
C GLY A 131 -17.45 16.31 20.71
N TRP A 132 -16.38 15.58 20.36
CA TRP A 132 -15.00 16.08 20.28
C TRP A 132 -14.49 16.17 18.83
N PRO A 133 -14.68 17.32 18.14
CA PRO A 133 -14.25 17.49 16.75
C PRO A 133 -12.75 17.31 16.53
N SER A 134 -11.93 17.53 17.57
CA SER A 134 -10.47 17.33 17.48
C SER A 134 -10.07 15.89 17.18
N LEU A 135 -10.93 14.90 17.48
CA LEU A 135 -10.69 13.51 17.14
C LEU A 135 -10.62 13.28 15.62
N ASP A 136 -11.25 14.12 14.82
CA ASP A 136 -11.20 14.01 13.35
C ASP A 136 -9.77 14.18 12.80
N LEU A 137 -8.87 14.84 13.55
CA LEU A 137 -7.45 14.92 13.18
C LEU A 137 -6.79 13.54 13.11
N LEU A 138 -7.28 12.57 13.89
CA LEU A 138 -6.77 11.19 13.85
C LEU A 138 -7.09 10.47 12.54
N ILE A 139 -8.02 10.98 11.73
CA ILE A 139 -8.32 10.42 10.39
C ILE A 139 -7.07 10.46 9.50
N VAL A 140 -6.17 11.43 9.69
CA VAL A 140 -4.88 11.48 8.99
C VAL A 140 -4.03 10.23 9.26
N ALA A 141 -4.20 9.62 10.43
CA ALA A 141 -3.51 8.38 10.79
C ALA A 141 -4.22 7.10 10.30
N ALA A 142 -5.42 7.19 9.75
CA ALA A 142 -6.18 6.03 9.28
C ALA A 142 -5.42 5.12 8.29
N PRO A 143 -4.57 5.62 7.35
CA PRO A 143 -3.78 4.76 6.48
C PRO A 143 -2.85 3.79 7.23
N PHE A 144 -2.42 4.13 8.46
CA PHE A 144 -1.56 3.27 9.26
C PHE A 144 -2.30 2.06 9.87
N SER A 145 -3.62 2.03 9.80
CA SER A 145 -4.43 0.90 10.27
C SER A 145 -4.06 -0.43 9.59
N ILE A 146 -3.51 -0.38 8.37
CA ILE A 146 -3.03 -1.58 7.68
C ILE A 146 -1.93 -2.32 8.45
N PHE A 147 -1.17 -1.62 9.31
CA PHE A 147 -0.14 -2.23 10.15
C PHE A 147 -0.72 -3.01 11.32
N ILE A 148 -1.91 -2.68 11.80
CA ILE A 148 -2.55 -3.36 12.94
C ILE A 148 -2.63 -4.87 12.65
N TRP A 149 -3.03 -5.23 11.42
CA TRP A 149 -3.11 -6.63 11.01
C TRP A 149 -1.76 -7.37 11.10
N THR A 150 -0.65 -6.68 10.83
CA THR A 150 0.69 -7.32 10.83
C THR A 150 1.14 -7.79 12.22
N TRP A 151 0.44 -7.37 13.29
CA TRP A 151 0.72 -7.83 14.64
C TRP A 151 0.07 -9.18 14.93
N PHE A 152 -1.04 -9.46 14.27
CA PHE A 152 -1.81 -10.71 14.43
C PHE A 152 -1.39 -11.78 13.41
N ASP A 153 -0.74 -11.39 12.32
CA ASP A 153 -0.34 -12.34 11.27
C ASP A 153 1.00 -13.04 11.60
N PRO A 154 1.06 -14.39 11.62
CA PRO A 154 2.30 -15.15 11.88
C PRO A 154 3.41 -14.83 10.87
N HIS A 155 3.06 -14.59 9.60
CA HIS A 155 4.01 -14.24 8.53
C HIS A 155 4.27 -12.73 8.44
N LYS A 156 3.70 -11.92 9.35
CA LYS A 156 3.85 -10.46 9.40
C LYS A 156 3.48 -9.76 8.09
N GLN A 157 2.64 -10.37 7.26
CA GLN A 157 2.16 -9.80 6.00
C GLN A 157 0.96 -8.87 6.23
N PHE A 158 0.66 -7.99 5.27
CA PHE A 158 -0.56 -7.18 5.30
C PHE A 158 -1.78 -8.04 4.97
N LEU A 159 -2.96 -7.63 5.44
CA LEU A 159 -4.21 -8.36 5.19
C LEU A 159 -4.47 -8.59 3.70
N HIS A 160 -4.34 -7.53 2.90
CA HIS A 160 -4.54 -7.60 1.45
C HIS A 160 -3.50 -8.49 0.75
N ASP A 161 -2.27 -8.53 1.23
CA ASP A 161 -1.23 -9.41 0.69
C ASP A 161 -1.54 -10.87 1.00
N ARG A 162 -1.99 -11.17 2.23
CA ARG A 162 -2.39 -12.52 2.61
C ARG A 162 -3.59 -13.03 1.81
N LEU A 163 -4.60 -12.19 1.58
CA LEU A 163 -5.80 -12.55 0.82
C LEU A 163 -5.50 -12.85 -0.66
N LEU A 164 -4.53 -12.14 -1.24
CA LEU A 164 -4.16 -12.28 -2.64
C LEU A 164 -3.03 -13.29 -2.90
N GLY A 165 -2.42 -13.81 -1.83
CA GLY A 165 -1.22 -14.64 -1.96
C GLY A 165 -0.03 -13.88 -2.55
N THR A 166 0.08 -12.58 -2.20
CA THR A 166 1.22 -11.73 -2.54
C THR A 166 2.12 -11.58 -1.32
N GLU A 167 3.40 -11.34 -1.55
CA GLU A 167 4.40 -11.22 -0.49
C GLU A 167 5.35 -10.07 -0.76
N LEU A 168 5.75 -9.40 0.34
CA LEU A 168 6.82 -8.41 0.30
C LEU A 168 8.13 -9.09 0.69
N HIS A 169 9.11 -9.03 -0.21
CA HIS A 169 10.45 -9.60 -0.01
C HIS A 169 11.49 -8.54 0.28
N ASP A 170 12.41 -8.88 1.16
CA ASP A 170 13.61 -8.08 1.44
C ASP A 170 14.73 -8.45 0.47
N LEU A 171 15.11 -7.52 -0.42
CA LEU A 171 16.19 -7.75 -1.39
C LEU A 171 17.61 -7.61 -0.79
N ARG A 172 17.75 -7.28 0.48
CA ARG A 172 19.05 -7.20 1.17
C ARG A 172 19.52 -8.55 1.71
N LEU A 173 18.58 -9.46 1.88
CA LEU A 173 18.90 -10.80 2.36
C LEU A 173 19.22 -11.68 1.14
N PRO A 174 20.31 -12.47 1.19
CA PRO A 174 20.60 -13.41 0.12
C PRO A 174 19.45 -14.39 -0.05
N THR A 175 19.01 -14.57 -1.28
CA THR A 175 18.04 -15.59 -1.70
C THR A 175 18.66 -16.96 -1.70
#